data_df753d9473afc3dc5a5da02d3a952691
#
_entry.id   df753d9473afc3dc5a5da02d3a952691
#
_cell.length_a   1.000
_cell.length_b   1.000
_cell.length_c   1.000
_cell.angle_alpha   90.00
_cell.angle_beta   90.00
_cell.angle_gamma   90.00
#
_symmetry.space_group_name_H-M   'P 1'
#
loop_
_entity.id
_entity.type
_entity.pdbx_description
1 polymer ?
#
loop_
_entity_poly.entity_id
_entity_poly.type
_entity_poly.pdbx_seq_one_letter_code
_entity_poly.pdbx_strand_id
1 'polypeptide(L)'
;MGLFGFGKSKEKAAVASKNDRFALSGPNNATSARCIMAAAVRGVALELSLGDCKNLELSHGPVKLNSENAIYTYLYVKGEGAPLRPKKARHLGDQNYWLAIANELLDNNLQVETILRRMDEILASNDYLAGPITQADGPVAAGVLQLKKTGSCPQGLSHVDAWLQRVEQVVPEGIRANTMSQVS
;
A
#
# COMPACT_ATOMS: atom_id res chain seq x y z
N MET A 1 7.60 55.20 25.16
CA MET A 1 8.54 54.48 24.26
C MET A 1 8.77 53.09 24.83
N GLY A 2 8.10 52.08 24.34
CA GLY A 2 8.22 50.71 24.79
C GLY A 2 8.60 49.83 23.58
N LEU A 3 9.80 49.27 23.62
CA LEU A 3 10.33 48.35 22.60
C LEU A 3 9.74 46.95 22.83
N PHE A 4 8.91 46.48 21.90
CA PHE A 4 8.49 45.10 21.82
C PHE A 4 9.61 44.27 21.16
N GLY A 5 10.31 43.44 21.94
CA GLY A 5 11.24 42.44 21.45
C GLY A 5 10.52 41.25 20.85
N PHE A 6 10.58 41.11 19.51
CA PHE A 6 10.16 39.90 18.81
C PHE A 6 11.17 38.77 19.09
N GLY A 7 10.80 37.86 19.99
CA GLY A 7 11.50 36.60 20.19
C GLY A 7 11.35 35.71 18.95
N LYS A 8 12.41 35.55 18.17
CA LYS A 8 12.50 34.53 17.12
C LYS A 8 12.47 33.14 17.77
N SER A 9 11.34 32.46 17.69
CA SER A 9 11.24 31.02 17.93
C SER A 9 12.13 30.30 16.91
N LYS A 10 13.28 29.82 17.38
CA LYS A 10 14.07 28.84 16.61
C LYS A 10 13.28 27.52 16.64
N GLU A 11 12.61 27.22 15.54
CA GLU A 11 12.12 25.88 15.27
C GLU A 11 13.32 24.92 15.26
N LYS A 12 13.49 24.17 16.34
CA LYS A 12 14.40 23.04 16.40
C LYS A 12 13.81 21.97 15.50
N ALA A 13 14.29 21.85 14.27
CA ALA A 13 14.14 20.63 13.50
C ALA A 13 14.70 19.48 14.34
N ALA A 14 13.83 18.68 14.92
CA ALA A 14 14.22 17.48 15.63
C ALA A 14 14.88 16.54 14.63
N VAL A 15 16.20 16.35 14.73
CA VAL A 15 16.92 15.29 14.03
C VAL A 15 16.35 13.99 14.59
N ALA A 16 15.48 13.33 13.81
CA ALA A 16 14.95 12.02 14.15
C ALA A 16 16.13 11.09 14.46
N SER A 17 16.12 10.51 15.65
CA SER A 17 17.20 9.60 16.05
C SER A 17 17.17 8.39 15.11
N LYS A 18 18.33 7.75 14.86
CA LYS A 18 18.42 6.53 14.05
C LYS A 18 17.44 5.43 14.52
N ASN A 19 16.95 5.53 15.77
CA ASN A 19 16.03 4.58 16.39
C ASN A 19 14.54 4.81 16.05
N ASP A 20 14.18 5.94 15.39
CA ASP A 20 12.79 6.26 15.05
C ASP A 20 12.43 5.95 13.58
N ARG A 21 13.30 5.24 12.88
CA ARG A 21 13.07 4.88 11.48
C ARG A 21 12.35 3.54 11.37
N PHE A 22 11.34 3.50 10.49
CA PHE A 22 10.66 2.27 10.11
C PHE A 22 11.40 1.66 8.93
N ALA A 23 12.01 0.50 9.09
CA ALA A 23 12.65 -0.25 8.02
C ALA A 23 11.88 -1.52 7.71
N LEU A 24 11.42 -1.68 6.46
CA LEU A 24 10.70 -2.84 5.97
C LEU A 24 11.57 -3.58 4.98
N SER A 25 11.85 -4.85 5.27
CA SER A 25 12.54 -5.77 4.37
C SER A 25 11.68 -6.99 4.07
N GLY A 26 11.82 -7.57 2.88
CA GLY A 26 11.04 -8.74 2.52
C GLY A 26 10.91 -8.99 1.02
N PRO A 27 10.04 -9.95 0.63
CA PRO A 27 9.79 -10.24 -0.77
C PRO A 27 9.04 -9.08 -1.45
N ASN A 28 9.25 -8.95 -2.76
CA ASN A 28 8.47 -8.00 -3.56
C ASN A 28 7.18 -8.68 -4.06
N ASN A 29 6.14 -8.67 -3.24
CA ASN A 29 4.88 -9.35 -3.49
C ASN A 29 3.67 -8.62 -2.85
N ALA A 30 2.48 -9.21 -2.93
CA ALA A 30 1.24 -8.64 -2.37
C ALA A 30 1.31 -8.37 -0.86
N THR A 31 2.01 -9.22 -0.11
CA THR A 31 2.19 -9.09 1.35
C THR A 31 2.94 -7.79 1.69
N SER A 32 4.06 -7.55 1.01
CA SER A 32 4.82 -6.30 1.16
C SER A 32 4.03 -5.09 0.67
N ALA A 33 3.34 -5.22 -0.48
CA ALA A 33 2.51 -4.14 -1.04
C ALA A 33 1.40 -3.69 -0.09
N ARG A 34 0.78 -4.60 0.66
CA ARG A 34 -0.22 -4.28 1.68
C ARG A 34 0.37 -3.44 2.82
N CYS A 35 1.55 -3.82 3.31
CA CYS A 35 2.23 -3.08 4.37
C CYS A 35 2.70 -1.69 3.90
N ILE A 36 3.23 -1.60 2.68
CA ILE A 36 3.67 -0.35 2.06
C ILE A 36 2.47 0.60 1.85
N MET A 37 1.35 0.08 1.35
CA MET A 37 0.12 0.87 1.19
C MET A 37 -0.36 1.40 2.55
N ALA A 38 -0.35 0.57 3.59
CA ALA A 38 -0.72 1.00 4.94
C ALA A 38 0.16 2.15 5.43
N ALA A 39 1.48 2.01 5.28
CA ALA A 39 2.43 3.05 5.66
C ALA A 39 2.20 4.35 4.87
N ALA A 40 2.07 4.26 3.54
CA ALA A 40 1.88 5.42 2.66
C ALA A 40 0.62 6.21 3.03
N VAL A 41 -0.54 5.54 3.13
CA VAL A 41 -1.81 6.20 3.44
C VAL A 41 -1.87 6.69 4.89
N ARG A 42 -1.15 6.03 5.79
CA ARG A 42 -1.06 6.43 7.20
C ARG A 42 0.05 7.46 7.47
N GLY A 43 0.78 7.89 6.44
CA GLY A 43 1.84 8.91 6.56
C GLY A 43 3.08 8.41 7.30
N VAL A 44 3.35 7.10 7.29
CA VAL A 44 4.55 6.51 7.88
C VAL A 44 5.62 6.38 6.80
N ALA A 45 6.75 7.05 6.98
CA ALA A 45 7.89 6.91 6.08
C ALA A 45 8.62 5.58 6.32
N LEU A 46 8.79 4.78 5.25
CA LEU A 46 9.49 3.51 5.29
C LEU A 46 10.85 3.59 4.58
N GLU A 47 11.89 3.03 5.19
CA GLU A 47 13.10 2.60 4.49
C GLU A 47 12.84 1.18 3.94
N LEU A 48 12.89 1.01 2.61
CA LEU A 48 12.52 -0.25 1.96
C LEU A 48 13.75 -1.03 1.50
N SER A 49 13.76 -2.35 1.77
CA SER A 49 14.71 -3.31 1.23
C SER A 49 13.95 -4.54 0.74
N LEU A 50 13.38 -4.44 -0.47
CA LEU A 50 12.59 -5.51 -1.08
C LEU A 50 13.45 -6.28 -2.11
N GLY A 51 13.24 -7.58 -2.20
CA GLY A 51 13.98 -8.45 -3.14
C GLY A 51 13.75 -9.93 -2.85
N ASP A 52 14.81 -10.71 -2.97
CA ASP A 52 14.78 -12.18 -2.84
C ASP A 52 14.63 -12.70 -1.40
N CYS A 53 14.44 -11.81 -0.43
CA CYS A 53 14.18 -12.20 0.95
C CYS A 53 12.86 -12.94 1.05
N LYS A 54 12.86 -14.15 1.64
CA LYS A 54 11.65 -14.97 1.80
C LYS A 54 10.70 -14.45 2.88
N ASN A 55 11.23 -13.76 3.90
CA ASN A 55 10.48 -13.35 5.07
C ASN A 55 10.29 -11.83 5.09
N LEU A 56 9.07 -11.40 5.35
CA LEU A 56 8.75 -10.00 5.61
C LEU A 56 9.17 -9.65 7.05
N GLU A 57 9.90 -8.57 7.22
CA GLU A 57 10.30 -8.04 8.52
C GLU A 57 10.16 -6.52 8.57
N LEU A 58 9.56 -6.01 9.65
CA LEU A 58 9.59 -4.59 10.00
C LEU A 58 10.45 -4.40 11.24
N SER A 59 11.39 -3.46 11.21
CA SER A 59 12.10 -2.97 12.38
C SER A 59 11.82 -1.49 12.63
N HIS A 60 11.57 -1.16 13.91
CA HIS A 60 11.38 0.22 14.39
C HIS A 60 11.88 0.32 15.84
N GLY A 61 13.04 0.91 16.03
CA GLY A 61 13.73 0.90 17.33
C GLY A 61 13.95 -0.53 17.84
N PRO A 62 13.48 -0.86 19.05
CA PRO A 62 13.59 -2.21 19.62
C PRO A 62 12.53 -3.19 19.06
N VAL A 63 11.54 -2.70 18.32
CA VAL A 63 10.45 -3.52 17.80
C VAL A 63 10.91 -4.24 16.53
N LYS A 64 10.68 -5.57 16.49
CA LYS A 64 10.85 -6.41 15.30
C LYS A 64 9.59 -7.24 15.09
N LEU A 65 9.02 -7.16 13.90
CA LEU A 65 7.80 -7.87 13.50
C LEU A 65 8.06 -8.63 12.20
N ASN A 66 7.58 -9.88 12.13
CA ASN A 66 7.76 -10.77 10.98
C ASN A 66 6.44 -11.39 10.46
N SER A 67 5.31 -10.90 10.92
CA SER A 67 3.99 -11.31 10.45
C SER A 67 3.34 -10.14 9.70
N GLU A 68 2.81 -10.38 8.50
CA GLU A 68 2.11 -9.39 7.70
C GLU A 68 1.04 -8.63 8.50
N ASN A 69 0.17 -9.37 9.20
CA ASN A 69 -0.90 -8.76 9.98
C ASN A 69 -0.38 -7.93 11.16
N ALA A 70 0.71 -8.37 11.81
CA ALA A 70 1.33 -7.61 12.89
C ALA A 70 1.97 -6.32 12.36
N ILE A 71 2.69 -6.40 11.25
CA ILE A 71 3.32 -5.26 10.59
C ILE A 71 2.26 -4.27 10.12
N TYR A 72 1.24 -4.75 9.38
CA TYR A 72 0.12 -3.92 8.93
C TYR A 72 -0.54 -3.19 10.11
N THR A 73 -0.90 -3.93 11.17
CA THR A 73 -1.56 -3.36 12.35
C THR A 73 -0.68 -2.32 13.02
N TYR A 74 0.61 -2.61 13.15
CA TYR A 74 1.56 -1.69 13.76
C TYR A 74 1.69 -0.39 12.99
N LEU A 75 1.89 -0.46 11.67
CA LEU A 75 1.95 0.70 10.78
C LEU A 75 0.65 1.49 10.80
N TYR A 76 -0.50 0.78 10.78
CA TYR A 76 -1.82 1.39 10.85
C TYR A 76 -2.03 2.19 12.15
N VAL A 77 -1.60 1.64 13.29
CA VAL A 77 -1.74 2.30 14.60
C VAL A 77 -0.75 3.45 14.77
N LYS A 78 0.48 3.30 14.26
CA LYS A 78 1.54 4.32 14.39
C LYS A 78 1.31 5.53 13.49
N GLY A 79 0.68 5.35 12.35
CA GLY A 79 0.43 6.44 11.41
C GLY A 79 -0.80 7.28 11.79
N GLU A 80 -0.79 8.55 11.40
CA GLU A 80 -1.83 9.55 11.69
C GLU A 80 -2.68 9.90 10.45
N GLY A 81 -2.35 9.36 9.28
CA GLY A 81 -3.04 9.61 8.01
C GLY A 81 -4.44 8.98 7.92
N ALA A 82 -4.99 8.96 6.71
CA ALA A 82 -6.36 8.49 6.45
C ALA A 82 -6.58 7.02 6.87
N PRO A 83 -7.74 6.66 7.40
CA PRO A 83 -8.04 5.28 7.77
C PRO A 83 -8.28 4.43 6.51
N LEU A 84 -7.61 3.26 6.43
CA LEU A 84 -7.81 2.25 5.37
C LEU A 84 -8.86 1.20 5.71
N ARG A 85 -9.39 1.22 6.93
CA ARG A 85 -10.39 0.26 7.37
C ARG A 85 -11.79 0.84 7.21
N PRO A 86 -12.64 0.27 6.35
CA PRO A 86 -14.00 0.74 6.18
C PRO A 86 -14.83 0.62 7.46
N LYS A 87 -15.73 1.58 7.69
CA LYS A 87 -16.68 1.54 8.81
C LYS A 87 -17.93 0.74 8.48
N LYS A 88 -18.34 0.68 7.20
CA LYS A 88 -19.54 -0.03 6.76
C LYS A 88 -19.24 -1.51 6.59
N ALA A 89 -20.11 -2.40 7.13
CA ALA A 89 -19.93 -3.86 7.06
C ALA A 89 -19.79 -4.37 5.62
N ARG A 90 -20.57 -3.83 4.66
CA ARG A 90 -20.45 -4.17 3.23
C ARG A 90 -19.03 -3.92 2.72
N HIS A 91 -18.51 -2.71 2.90
CA HIS A 91 -17.17 -2.35 2.42
C HIS A 91 -16.06 -3.19 3.10
N LEU A 92 -16.28 -3.61 4.35
CA LEU A 92 -15.35 -4.51 5.03
C LEU A 92 -15.39 -5.91 4.42
N GLY A 93 -16.58 -6.40 4.05
CA GLY A 93 -16.74 -7.65 3.31
C GLY A 93 -16.06 -7.61 1.94
N ASP A 94 -16.30 -6.55 1.18
CA ASP A 94 -15.68 -6.32 -0.13
C ASP A 94 -14.15 -6.23 0.00
N GLN A 95 -13.62 -5.51 1.00
CA GLN A 95 -12.19 -5.45 1.29
C GLN A 95 -11.58 -6.84 1.52
N ASN A 96 -12.22 -7.66 2.37
CA ASN A 96 -11.72 -9.00 2.69
C ASN A 96 -11.75 -9.92 1.47
N TYR A 97 -12.80 -9.82 0.65
CA TYR A 97 -12.88 -10.52 -0.63
C TYR A 97 -11.70 -10.17 -1.54
N TRP A 98 -11.43 -8.88 -1.74
CA TRP A 98 -10.33 -8.44 -2.60
C TRP A 98 -8.94 -8.76 -2.04
N LEU A 99 -8.77 -8.82 -0.72
CA LEU A 99 -7.53 -9.31 -0.10
C LEU A 99 -7.28 -10.80 -0.40
N ALA A 100 -8.33 -11.62 -0.42
CA ALA A 100 -8.19 -13.03 -0.82
C ALA A 100 -7.83 -13.15 -2.30
N ILE A 101 -8.49 -12.37 -3.17
CA ILE A 101 -8.22 -12.33 -4.62
C ILE A 101 -6.79 -11.89 -4.95
N ALA A 102 -6.18 -11.00 -4.16
CA ALA A 102 -4.83 -10.53 -4.43
C ALA A 102 -3.79 -11.66 -4.54
N ASN A 103 -3.93 -12.72 -3.74
CA ASN A 103 -3.05 -13.89 -3.81
C ASN A 103 -3.31 -14.71 -5.07
N GLU A 104 -4.58 -14.87 -5.46
CA GLU A 104 -4.96 -15.62 -6.67
C GLU A 104 -4.45 -14.95 -7.95
N LEU A 105 -4.46 -13.61 -7.99
CA LEU A 105 -3.91 -12.86 -9.12
C LEU A 105 -2.40 -13.05 -9.30
N LEU A 106 -1.66 -13.21 -8.21
CA LEU A 106 -0.22 -13.45 -8.25
C LEU A 106 0.13 -14.87 -8.70
N ASP A 107 -0.72 -15.85 -8.35
CA ASP A 107 -0.54 -17.25 -8.72
C ASP A 107 -0.90 -17.54 -10.20
N ASN A 108 -1.32 -16.50 -10.97
CA ASN A 108 -1.72 -16.59 -12.37
C ASN A 108 -2.74 -17.71 -12.63
N ASN A 109 -3.78 -17.77 -11.81
CA ASN A 109 -4.80 -18.79 -11.83
C ASN A 109 -5.72 -18.68 -13.07
N LEU A 110 -6.33 -19.77 -13.50
CA LEU A 110 -7.22 -19.88 -14.69
C LEU A 110 -8.42 -18.92 -14.71
N GLN A 111 -8.74 -18.26 -13.60
CA GLN A 111 -9.86 -17.32 -13.47
C GLN A 111 -9.47 -15.84 -13.59
N VAL A 112 -8.21 -15.53 -13.87
CA VAL A 112 -7.70 -14.16 -13.92
C VAL A 112 -8.55 -13.24 -14.81
N GLU A 113 -8.91 -13.68 -16.01
CA GLU A 113 -9.73 -12.87 -16.93
C GLU A 113 -11.11 -12.56 -16.33
N THR A 114 -11.78 -13.55 -15.76
CA THR A 114 -13.10 -13.37 -15.14
C THR A 114 -13.02 -12.40 -13.95
N ILE A 115 -12.01 -12.53 -13.13
CA ILE A 115 -11.76 -11.66 -11.98
C ILE A 115 -11.52 -10.20 -12.44
N LEU A 116 -10.66 -10.00 -13.45
CA LEU A 116 -10.33 -8.67 -13.93
C LEU A 116 -11.50 -7.99 -14.66
N ARG A 117 -12.32 -8.72 -15.42
CA ARG A 117 -13.54 -8.18 -16.01
C ARG A 117 -14.56 -7.76 -14.94
N ARG A 118 -14.77 -8.59 -13.91
CA ARG A 118 -15.61 -8.22 -12.78
C ARG A 118 -15.08 -7.01 -12.03
N MET A 119 -13.77 -6.90 -11.91
CA MET A 119 -13.10 -5.73 -11.32
C MET A 119 -13.41 -4.46 -12.13
N ASP A 120 -13.30 -4.54 -13.45
CA ASP A 120 -13.59 -3.43 -14.36
C ASP A 120 -15.04 -2.96 -14.24
N GLU A 121 -16.00 -3.90 -14.16
CA GLU A 121 -17.43 -3.61 -13.95
C GLU A 121 -17.67 -2.88 -12.61
N ILE A 122 -17.05 -3.33 -11.53
CA ILE A 122 -17.18 -2.69 -10.20
C ILE A 122 -16.59 -1.28 -10.21
N LEU A 123 -15.45 -1.11 -10.84
CA LEU A 123 -14.74 0.17 -10.94
C LEU A 123 -15.41 1.18 -11.89
N ALA A 124 -16.33 0.73 -12.75
CA ALA A 124 -17.14 1.63 -13.57
C ALA A 124 -18.02 2.59 -12.74
N SER A 125 -18.36 2.21 -11.50
CA SER A 125 -19.21 2.99 -10.59
C SER A 125 -18.56 3.31 -9.23
N ASN A 126 -17.31 2.92 -9.03
CA ASN A 126 -16.59 3.14 -7.78
C ASN A 126 -15.16 3.60 -8.06
N ASP A 127 -14.65 4.47 -7.22
CA ASP A 127 -13.25 4.93 -7.32
C ASP A 127 -12.25 3.84 -6.92
N TYR A 128 -12.63 2.95 -5.98
CA TYR A 128 -11.80 1.86 -5.46
C TYR A 128 -12.62 0.58 -5.29
N LEU A 129 -11.94 -0.56 -5.09
CA LEU A 129 -12.52 -1.90 -5.11
C LEU A 129 -13.63 -2.14 -4.08
N ALA A 130 -13.57 -1.49 -2.93
CA ALA A 130 -14.57 -1.57 -1.87
C ALA A 130 -15.41 -0.27 -1.73
N GLY A 131 -15.44 0.58 -2.74
CA GLY A 131 -16.02 1.92 -2.73
C GLY A 131 -15.00 2.96 -2.26
N PRO A 132 -14.67 3.09 -0.96
CA PRO A 132 -13.51 3.88 -0.51
C PRO A 132 -12.20 3.11 -0.69
N ILE A 133 -11.07 3.85 -0.67
CA ILE A 133 -9.75 3.22 -0.63
C ILE A 133 -9.61 2.36 0.63
N THR A 134 -9.03 1.17 0.47
CA THR A 134 -8.83 0.18 1.55
C THR A 134 -7.45 -0.45 1.47
N GLN A 135 -7.12 -1.25 2.48
CA GLN A 135 -5.89 -2.04 2.49
C GLN A 135 -5.79 -3.10 1.37
N ALA A 136 -6.89 -3.39 0.66
CA ALA A 136 -6.90 -4.35 -0.45
C ALA A 136 -6.37 -3.75 -1.75
N ASP A 137 -6.52 -2.43 -1.96
CA ASP A 137 -6.17 -1.80 -3.23
C ASP A 137 -4.69 -1.95 -3.58
N GLY A 138 -3.77 -1.87 -2.61
CA GLY A 138 -2.33 -2.04 -2.84
C GLY A 138 -1.94 -3.45 -3.32
N PRO A 139 -2.28 -4.52 -2.59
CA PRO A 139 -1.99 -5.89 -2.98
C PRO A 139 -2.60 -6.30 -4.32
N VAL A 140 -3.86 -5.90 -4.59
CA VAL A 140 -4.52 -6.16 -5.87
C VAL A 140 -3.83 -5.40 -7.00
N ALA A 141 -3.44 -4.13 -6.78
CA ALA A 141 -2.69 -3.36 -7.76
C ALA A 141 -1.36 -4.02 -8.12
N ALA A 142 -0.62 -4.53 -7.12
CA ALA A 142 0.61 -5.27 -7.35
C ALA A 142 0.38 -6.52 -8.23
N GLY A 143 -0.68 -7.29 -7.96
CA GLY A 143 -1.06 -8.44 -8.77
C GLY A 143 -1.41 -8.07 -10.22
N VAL A 144 -2.23 -7.03 -10.42
CA VAL A 144 -2.61 -6.55 -11.77
C VAL A 144 -1.39 -6.05 -12.54
N LEU A 145 -0.48 -5.32 -11.90
CA LEU A 145 0.76 -4.84 -12.54
C LEU A 145 1.65 -6.02 -12.96
N GLN A 146 1.75 -7.06 -12.14
CA GLN A 146 2.47 -8.29 -12.49
C GLN A 146 1.88 -8.93 -13.74
N LEU A 147 0.54 -9.07 -13.82
CA LEU A 147 -0.15 -9.63 -14.98
C LEU A 147 0.06 -8.78 -16.24
N LYS A 148 0.05 -7.45 -16.13
CA LYS A 148 0.36 -6.55 -17.24
C LYS A 148 1.78 -6.76 -17.76
N LYS A 149 2.73 -6.89 -16.86
CA LYS A 149 4.14 -7.10 -17.20
C LYS A 149 4.37 -8.44 -17.90
N THR A 150 3.74 -9.52 -17.44
CA THR A 150 3.84 -10.85 -18.06
C THR A 150 3.03 -10.99 -19.34
N GLY A 151 2.27 -9.97 -19.76
CA GLY A 151 1.37 -10.03 -20.90
C GLY A 151 0.11 -10.88 -20.67
N SER A 152 -0.16 -11.27 -19.41
CA SER A 152 -1.31 -12.11 -19.02
C SER A 152 -2.56 -11.27 -18.70
N CYS A 153 -2.47 -9.94 -18.74
CA CYS A 153 -3.60 -9.06 -18.47
C CYS A 153 -4.47 -8.89 -19.74
N PRO A 154 -5.80 -9.13 -19.67
CA PRO A 154 -6.71 -8.90 -20.78
C PRO A 154 -6.71 -7.43 -21.24
N GLN A 155 -6.99 -7.23 -22.53
CA GLN A 155 -7.17 -5.89 -23.10
C GLN A 155 -8.56 -5.32 -22.79
N GLY A 156 -8.68 -3.98 -22.83
CA GLY A 156 -9.97 -3.28 -22.76
C GLY A 156 -10.50 -3.07 -21.33
N LEU A 157 -9.65 -3.12 -20.33
CA LEU A 157 -9.99 -2.90 -18.91
C LEU A 157 -9.76 -1.43 -18.52
N SER A 158 -10.51 -0.51 -19.10
CA SER A 158 -10.29 0.93 -18.95
C SER A 158 -10.50 1.45 -17.53
N HIS A 159 -11.44 0.87 -16.78
CA HIS A 159 -11.70 1.27 -15.39
C HIS A 159 -10.64 0.73 -14.43
N VAL A 160 -10.10 -0.47 -14.71
CA VAL A 160 -8.93 -1.01 -13.99
C VAL A 160 -7.71 -0.13 -14.22
N ASP A 161 -7.47 0.34 -15.46
CA ASP A 161 -6.36 1.23 -15.78
C ASP A 161 -6.47 2.57 -15.05
N ALA A 162 -7.67 3.16 -15.05
CA ALA A 162 -7.93 4.40 -14.32
C ALA A 162 -7.79 4.23 -12.79
N TRP A 163 -8.22 3.09 -12.25
CA TRP A 163 -8.05 2.76 -10.84
C TRP A 163 -6.57 2.57 -10.49
N LEU A 164 -5.78 1.87 -11.30
CA LEU A 164 -4.33 1.75 -11.08
C LEU A 164 -3.67 3.12 -10.96
N GLN A 165 -3.99 4.06 -11.86
CA GLN A 165 -3.48 5.42 -11.79
C GLN A 165 -3.84 6.12 -10.47
N ARG A 166 -5.08 5.94 -9.96
CA ARG A 166 -5.49 6.48 -8.65
C ARG A 166 -4.71 5.87 -7.50
N VAL A 167 -4.51 4.56 -7.52
CA VAL A 167 -3.70 3.87 -6.49
C VAL A 167 -2.25 4.37 -6.52
N GLU A 168 -1.66 4.53 -7.70
CA GLU A 168 -0.31 5.07 -7.88
C GLU A 168 -0.15 6.48 -7.29
N GLN A 169 -1.17 7.34 -7.40
CA GLN A 169 -1.13 8.68 -6.82
C GLN A 169 -1.12 8.69 -5.29
N VAL A 170 -1.70 7.67 -4.66
CA VAL A 170 -1.73 7.53 -3.20
C VAL A 170 -0.39 7.04 -2.65
N VAL A 171 0.36 6.26 -3.43
CA VAL A 171 1.65 5.69 -3.03
C VAL A 171 2.76 6.69 -3.36
N PRO A 172 3.53 7.17 -2.37
CA PRO A 172 4.66 8.07 -2.63
C PRO A 172 5.62 7.52 -3.68
N GLU A 173 6.17 8.41 -4.50
CA GLU A 173 6.93 8.05 -5.71
C GLU A 173 8.10 7.09 -5.45
N GLY A 174 8.83 7.27 -4.35
CA GLY A 174 9.92 6.37 -3.96
C GLY A 174 9.44 4.96 -3.57
N ILE A 175 8.26 4.84 -2.93
CA ILE A 175 7.65 3.56 -2.58
C ILE A 175 7.10 2.90 -3.86
N ARG A 176 6.46 3.69 -4.73
CA ARG A 176 5.95 3.25 -6.03
C ARG A 176 7.07 2.66 -6.90
N ALA A 177 8.19 3.35 -7.02
CA ALA A 177 9.34 2.88 -7.79
C ALA A 177 9.85 1.53 -7.30
N ASN A 178 9.96 1.34 -5.98
CA ASN A 178 10.42 0.07 -5.39
C ASN A 178 9.37 -1.05 -5.48
N THR A 179 8.07 -0.73 -5.39
CA THR A 179 7.00 -1.73 -5.45
C THR A 179 6.70 -2.14 -6.89
N MET A 180 6.87 -1.24 -7.87
CA MET A 180 6.44 -1.42 -9.26
C MET A 180 7.59 -1.65 -10.25
N SER A 181 8.81 -1.15 -9.98
CA SER A 181 9.95 -1.28 -10.90
C SER A 181 10.74 -2.57 -10.72
N GLN A 182 10.70 -3.20 -9.56
CA GLN A 182 11.45 -4.44 -9.29
C GLN A 182 10.74 -5.72 -9.75
N VAL A 183 9.61 -5.60 -10.41
CA VAL A 183 8.98 -6.68 -11.16
C VAL A 183 9.66 -6.78 -12.54
N SER A 184 11.02 -6.84 -12.57
CA SER A 184 11.84 -7.06 -13.79
C SER A 184 12.27 -8.50 -13.91
#